data_cb73d95843c135affcbfc952ded0b673
#
_entry.id   cb73d95843c135affcbfc952ded0b673
#
_cell.length_a   1.000
_cell.length_b   1.000
_cell.length_c   1.000
_cell.angle_alpha   90.00
_cell.angle_beta   90.00
_cell.angle_gamma   90.00
#
_symmetry.space_group_name_H-M   'P 1'
#
loop_
_entity.id
_entity.type
_entity.pdbx_description
1 polymer ?
#
loop_
_entity_poly.entity_id
_entity_poly.type
_entity_poly.pdbx_seq_one_letter_code
_entity_poly.pdbx_strand_id
1 'polypeptide(L)'
;EIMTWWQEGVAGNYDLIMWNTEQPYTSPHNYFIPMLSRSPHVPSLPAVEGSDEFLALIEEFQTTDDSARVQEIFDELLNFDNDNVLDLPLLFVKDMIVYNTDKIAGYDFSSTPMFFDARLIQPAE
;
A
#
# COMPACT_ATOMS: atom_id res chain seq x y z
N GLU A 1 8.13 14.93 -12.71
CA GLU A 1 9.01 13.73 -12.58
C GLU A 1 8.65 12.93 -11.33
N ILE A 2 8.83 11.60 -11.34
CA ILE A 2 8.40 10.72 -10.23
C ILE A 2 9.10 11.07 -8.89
N MET A 3 10.37 11.44 -8.95
CA MET A 3 11.11 11.82 -7.74
C MET A 3 10.61 13.13 -7.12
N THR A 4 10.24 14.09 -7.95
CA THR A 4 9.63 15.36 -7.46
C THR A 4 8.30 15.08 -6.80
N TRP A 5 7.43 14.28 -7.43
CA TRP A 5 6.16 13.87 -6.87
C TRP A 5 6.32 13.17 -5.51
N TRP A 6 7.29 12.25 -5.41
CA TRP A 6 7.62 11.59 -4.15
C TRP A 6 8.09 12.57 -3.07
N GLN A 7 9.03 13.46 -3.42
CA GLN A 7 9.58 14.45 -2.49
C GLN A 7 8.51 15.41 -1.97
N GLU A 8 7.65 15.92 -2.84
CA GLU A 8 6.53 16.80 -2.43
C GLU A 8 5.51 16.05 -1.58
N GLY A 9 5.22 14.79 -1.90
CA GLY A 9 4.32 13.95 -1.14
C GLY A 9 4.80 13.73 0.31
N VAL A 10 6.03 13.28 0.50
CA VAL A 10 6.57 13.03 1.86
C VAL A 10 6.89 14.32 2.62
N ALA A 11 7.02 15.45 1.93
CA ALA A 11 7.18 16.77 2.55
C ALA A 11 5.84 17.42 2.97
N GLY A 12 4.70 16.86 2.52
CA GLY A 12 3.38 17.42 2.79
C GLY A 12 3.04 18.68 1.99
N ASN A 13 3.73 18.93 0.88
CA ASN A 13 3.53 20.12 0.04
C ASN A 13 2.37 19.92 -0.95
N TYR A 14 1.18 19.57 -0.44
CA TYR A 14 -0.01 19.32 -1.26
C TYR A 14 -1.29 19.53 -0.44
N ASP A 15 -2.37 19.87 -1.10
CA ASP A 15 -3.73 19.84 -0.54
C ASP A 15 -4.41 18.49 -0.84
N LEU A 16 -4.09 17.90 -2.01
CA LEU A 16 -4.53 16.58 -2.44
C LEU A 16 -3.42 15.95 -3.27
N ILE A 17 -3.10 14.71 -2.99
CA ILE A 17 -2.10 13.95 -3.76
C ILE A 17 -2.69 12.64 -4.26
N MET A 18 -2.42 12.29 -5.52
CA MET A 18 -2.71 10.94 -6.02
C MET A 18 -1.53 10.04 -5.67
N TRP A 19 -1.81 9.00 -4.92
CA TRP A 19 -0.79 8.06 -4.47
C TRP A 19 -1.17 6.63 -4.82
N ASN A 20 -0.21 5.75 -4.87
CA ASN A 20 -0.45 4.32 -4.96
C ASN A 20 -0.13 3.68 -3.61
N THR A 21 -1.07 2.96 -3.05
CA THR A 21 -0.82 2.12 -1.89
C THR A 21 -0.24 0.78 -2.34
N GLU A 22 0.65 0.23 -1.54
CA GLU A 22 1.09 -1.15 -1.73
C GLU A 22 -0.12 -2.07 -1.55
N GLN A 23 -0.26 -3.04 -2.43
CA GLN A 23 -1.42 -3.92 -2.38
C GLN A 23 -1.33 -4.84 -1.16
N PRO A 24 -2.39 -4.98 -0.36
CA PRO A 24 -2.40 -5.78 0.88
C PRO A 24 -2.50 -7.29 0.61
N TYR A 25 -2.02 -7.78 -0.54
CA TYR A 25 -2.17 -9.18 -0.95
C TYR A 25 -1.56 -10.19 0.00
N THR A 26 -0.55 -9.79 0.74
CA THR A 26 0.19 -10.69 1.62
C THR A 26 0.03 -10.36 3.08
N SER A 27 -0.23 -9.09 3.41
CA SER A 27 -0.45 -8.67 4.79
C SER A 27 -1.04 -7.26 4.84
N PRO A 28 -2.06 -7.03 5.68
CA PRO A 28 -2.57 -5.68 5.97
C PRO A 28 -1.51 -4.73 6.56
N HIS A 29 -0.42 -5.26 7.10
CA HIS A 29 0.71 -4.47 7.60
C HIS A 29 1.32 -3.56 6.52
N ASN A 30 1.33 -4.00 5.26
CA ASN A 30 1.91 -3.24 4.14
C ASN A 30 1.15 -1.93 3.85
N TYR A 31 -0.10 -1.82 4.31
CA TYR A 31 -0.89 -0.63 4.15
C TYR A 31 -0.62 0.42 5.25
N PHE A 32 -0.66 0.00 6.51
CA PHE A 32 -0.59 0.91 7.64
C PHE A 32 0.84 1.24 8.10
N ILE A 33 1.77 0.28 8.10
CA ILE A 33 3.14 0.51 8.59
C ILE A 33 3.86 1.67 7.90
N PRO A 34 3.74 1.90 6.57
CA PRO A 34 4.32 3.07 5.94
C PRO A 34 3.86 4.42 6.52
N MET A 35 2.67 4.48 7.12
CA MET A 35 2.15 5.70 7.74
C MET A 35 2.95 6.19 8.94
N LEU A 36 3.77 5.30 9.56
CA LEU A 36 4.65 5.69 10.65
C LEU A 36 5.84 6.57 10.23
N SER A 37 6.33 6.44 8.98
CA SER A 37 7.61 7.06 8.63
C SER A 37 7.84 7.42 7.17
N ARG A 38 7.08 6.89 6.22
CA ARG A 38 7.44 7.00 4.80
C ARG A 38 6.29 7.20 3.81
N SER A 39 5.09 7.42 4.30
CA SER A 39 3.95 7.71 3.41
C SER A 39 3.65 9.22 3.37
N PRO A 40 2.84 9.68 2.41
CA PRO A 40 2.36 11.06 2.39
C PRO A 40 1.51 11.43 3.62
N HIS A 41 0.99 10.46 4.36
CA HIS A 41 0.22 10.70 5.59
C HIS A 41 1.07 11.26 6.74
N VAL A 42 2.38 10.94 6.77
CA VAL A 42 3.27 11.35 7.88
C VAL A 42 3.18 12.84 8.21
N PRO A 43 3.26 13.77 7.26
CA PRO A 43 3.16 15.19 7.58
C PRO A 43 1.73 15.68 7.90
N SER A 44 0.70 14.96 7.49
CA SER A 44 -0.70 15.37 7.66
C SER A 44 -1.36 14.76 8.89
N LEU A 45 -0.98 13.56 9.30
CA LEU A 45 -1.54 12.85 10.45
C LEU A 45 -1.57 13.67 11.74
N PRO A 46 -0.52 14.44 12.13
CA PRO A 46 -0.55 15.23 13.35
C PRO A 46 -1.67 16.30 13.42
N ALA A 47 -2.29 16.63 12.30
CA ALA A 47 -3.43 17.55 12.25
C ALA A 47 -4.78 16.83 12.42
N VAL A 48 -4.80 15.51 12.45
CA VAL A 48 -6.01 14.69 12.58
C VAL A 48 -6.23 14.35 14.05
N GLU A 49 -7.42 14.61 14.57
CA GLU A 49 -7.79 14.27 15.95
C GLU A 49 -7.74 12.74 16.15
N GLY A 50 -7.08 12.28 17.22
CA GLY A 50 -6.89 10.85 17.51
C GLY A 50 -5.74 10.20 16.76
N SER A 51 -4.90 10.97 16.06
CA SER A 51 -3.75 10.42 15.31
C SER A 51 -2.70 9.75 16.20
N ASP A 52 -2.51 10.22 17.43
CA ASP A 52 -1.55 9.61 18.36
C ASP A 52 -1.97 8.18 18.73
N GLU A 53 -3.26 7.98 19.01
CA GLU A 53 -3.82 6.65 19.28
C GLU A 53 -3.78 5.76 18.02
N PHE A 54 -4.07 6.32 16.86
CA PHE A 54 -3.96 5.60 15.58
C PHE A 54 -2.51 5.12 15.32
N LEU A 55 -1.52 5.97 15.53
CA LEU A 55 -0.12 5.60 15.37
C LEU A 55 0.31 4.55 16.39
N ALA A 56 -0.15 4.65 17.65
CA ALA A 56 0.11 3.65 18.67
C ALA A 56 -0.50 2.28 18.31
N LEU A 57 -1.70 2.24 17.70
CA LEU A 57 -2.29 1.01 17.19
C LEU A 57 -1.46 0.39 16.07
N ILE A 58 -0.88 1.19 15.16
CA ILE A 58 0.02 0.66 14.13
C ILE A 58 1.28 0.06 14.74
N GLU A 59 1.83 0.67 15.80
CA GLU A 59 2.98 0.12 16.51
C GLU A 59 2.63 -1.19 17.23
N GLU A 60 1.47 -1.27 17.89
CA GLU A 60 0.96 -2.51 18.49
C GLU A 60 0.78 -3.60 17.41
N PHE A 61 0.21 -3.25 16.27
CA PHE A 61 -0.02 -4.14 15.15
C PHE A 61 1.25 -4.84 14.64
N GLN A 62 2.41 -4.17 14.73
CA GLN A 62 3.69 -4.75 14.32
C GLN A 62 4.21 -5.82 15.28
N THR A 63 3.79 -5.79 16.53
CA THR A 63 4.35 -6.62 17.60
C THR A 63 3.40 -7.67 18.16
N THR A 64 2.12 -7.61 17.76
CA THR A 64 1.06 -8.52 18.21
C THR A 64 1.04 -9.76 17.33
N ASP A 65 1.09 -10.94 17.94
CA ASP A 65 0.97 -12.26 17.31
C ASP A 65 -0.35 -12.99 17.67
N ASP A 66 -1.18 -12.40 18.53
CA ASP A 66 -2.54 -12.86 18.77
C ASP A 66 -3.46 -12.50 17.59
N SER A 67 -3.94 -13.52 16.88
CA SER A 67 -4.74 -13.33 15.66
C SER A 67 -6.06 -12.61 15.90
N ALA A 68 -6.68 -12.77 17.08
CA ALA A 68 -7.91 -12.06 17.42
C ALA A 68 -7.62 -10.57 17.64
N ARG A 69 -6.57 -10.25 18.39
CA ARG A 69 -6.14 -8.86 18.61
C ARG A 69 -5.68 -8.19 17.31
N VAL A 70 -4.96 -8.91 16.44
CA VAL A 70 -4.58 -8.41 15.11
C VAL A 70 -5.81 -7.99 14.31
N GLN A 71 -6.88 -8.80 14.32
CA GLN A 71 -8.11 -8.45 13.61
C GLN A 71 -8.82 -7.23 14.22
N GLU A 72 -8.89 -7.15 15.55
CA GLU A 72 -9.46 -5.98 16.23
C GLU A 72 -8.72 -4.69 15.88
N ILE A 73 -7.37 -4.70 15.98
CA ILE A 73 -6.54 -3.55 15.61
C ILE A 73 -6.76 -3.15 14.16
N PHE A 74 -6.81 -4.14 13.25
CA PHE A 74 -7.03 -3.86 11.84
C PHE A 74 -8.38 -3.18 11.59
N ASP A 75 -9.45 -3.64 12.26
CA ASP A 75 -10.77 -3.03 12.16
C ASP A 75 -10.78 -1.60 12.72
N GLU A 76 -10.10 -1.36 13.84
CA GLU A 76 -9.93 -0.02 14.43
C GLU A 76 -9.18 0.93 13.48
N LEU A 77 -8.07 0.46 12.88
CA LEU A 77 -7.28 1.23 11.93
C LEU A 77 -8.08 1.59 10.67
N LEU A 78 -8.83 0.63 10.11
CA LEU A 78 -9.71 0.88 8.96
C LEU A 78 -10.82 1.86 9.26
N ASN A 79 -11.42 1.77 10.44
CA ASN A 79 -12.46 2.70 10.85
C ASN A 79 -11.90 4.12 10.97
N PHE A 80 -10.73 4.28 11.59
CA PHE A 80 -10.07 5.59 11.70
C PHE A 80 -9.75 6.19 10.31
N ASP A 81 -9.19 5.38 9.41
CA ASP A 81 -8.88 5.81 8.03
C ASP A 81 -10.14 6.28 7.29
N ASN A 82 -11.22 5.50 7.37
CA ASN A 82 -12.49 5.82 6.72
C ASN A 82 -13.18 7.05 7.34
N ASP A 83 -13.21 7.16 8.67
CA ASP A 83 -13.89 8.24 9.38
C ASP A 83 -13.20 9.60 9.15
N ASN A 84 -11.87 9.58 9.00
CA ASN A 84 -11.06 10.77 8.74
C ASN A 84 -10.78 10.99 7.26
N VAL A 85 -11.19 10.08 6.38
CA VAL A 85 -10.97 10.13 4.93
C VAL A 85 -9.48 10.35 4.61
N LEU A 86 -8.61 9.59 5.27
CA LEU A 86 -7.17 9.69 5.03
C LEU A 86 -6.82 9.27 3.61
N ASP A 87 -7.49 8.24 3.10
CA ASP A 87 -7.39 7.75 1.74
C ASP A 87 -8.76 7.67 1.06
N LEU A 88 -8.79 8.06 -0.21
CA LEU A 88 -9.95 7.86 -1.08
C LEU A 88 -9.60 6.89 -2.21
N PRO A 89 -9.99 5.60 -2.11
CA PRO A 89 -9.73 4.64 -3.15
C PRO A 89 -10.44 5.02 -4.45
N LEU A 90 -9.68 5.24 -5.53
CA LEU A 90 -10.22 5.67 -6.82
C LEU A 90 -10.31 4.52 -7.82
N LEU A 91 -9.26 3.70 -7.92
CA LEU A 91 -9.19 2.62 -8.90
C LEU A 91 -8.10 1.59 -8.53
N PHE A 92 -8.24 0.41 -9.07
CA PHE A 92 -7.18 -0.59 -9.09
C PHE A 92 -6.43 -0.50 -10.42
N VAL A 93 -5.11 -0.28 -10.35
CA VAL A 93 -4.26 -0.32 -11.54
C VAL A 93 -4.08 -1.78 -11.95
N LYS A 94 -4.22 -2.06 -13.25
CA LYS A 94 -3.93 -3.40 -13.78
C LYS A 94 -2.44 -3.54 -14.03
N ASP A 95 -1.89 -4.66 -13.58
CA ASP A 95 -0.54 -5.03 -13.95
C ASP A 95 -0.47 -5.39 -15.44
N MET A 96 0.61 -4.97 -16.08
CA MET A 96 0.84 -5.20 -17.50
C MET A 96 2.26 -5.71 -17.71
N ILE A 97 2.40 -6.66 -18.62
CA ILE A 97 3.70 -7.12 -19.12
C ILE A 97 3.73 -6.98 -20.65
N VAL A 98 4.85 -6.52 -21.15
CA VAL A 98 5.10 -6.44 -22.58
C VAL A 98 6.22 -7.41 -22.94
N TYR A 99 6.01 -8.27 -23.91
CA TYR A 99 7.00 -9.26 -24.32
C TYR A 99 7.00 -9.46 -25.85
N ASN A 100 8.08 -10.04 -26.35
CA ASN A 100 8.23 -10.40 -27.75
C ASN A 100 7.47 -11.70 -28.04
N THR A 101 6.41 -11.63 -28.83
CA THR A 101 5.54 -12.77 -29.15
C THR A 101 6.22 -13.84 -30.01
N ASP A 102 7.35 -13.53 -30.68
CA ASP A 102 8.13 -14.54 -31.42
C ASP A 102 8.90 -15.49 -30.48
N LYS A 103 9.00 -15.14 -29.20
CA LYS A 103 9.79 -15.90 -28.20
C LYS A 103 8.97 -16.36 -27.01
N ILE A 104 7.91 -15.66 -26.72
CA ILE A 104 7.07 -15.87 -25.53
C ILE A 104 5.62 -15.96 -26.00
N ALA A 105 4.94 -17.05 -25.68
CA ALA A 105 3.52 -17.23 -25.95
C ALA A 105 2.63 -16.57 -24.90
N GLY A 106 3.11 -16.46 -23.66
CA GLY A 106 2.35 -15.87 -22.58
C GLY A 106 3.13 -15.76 -21.27
N TYR A 107 2.49 -15.10 -20.30
CA TYR A 107 2.96 -14.99 -18.94
C TYR A 107 1.77 -15.07 -17.98
N ASP A 108 1.82 -16.00 -17.05
CA ASP A 108 0.81 -16.13 -16.01
C ASP A 108 1.22 -15.29 -14.79
N PHE A 109 0.42 -14.29 -14.44
CA PHE A 109 0.67 -13.48 -13.25
C PHE A 109 0.56 -14.33 -11.98
N SER A 110 1.54 -14.19 -11.09
CA SER A 110 1.47 -14.75 -9.75
C SER A 110 0.40 -14.02 -8.91
N SER A 111 0.10 -14.58 -7.72
CA SER A 111 -0.73 -13.89 -6.73
C SER A 111 -0.11 -12.60 -6.20
N THR A 112 1.17 -12.38 -6.45
CA THR A 112 1.93 -11.17 -6.11
C THR A 112 2.57 -10.60 -7.39
N PRO A 113 1.79 -9.94 -8.26
CA PRO A 113 2.24 -9.53 -9.60
C PRO A 113 3.45 -8.62 -9.64
N MET A 114 3.73 -7.89 -8.56
CA MET A 114 4.92 -7.05 -8.45
C MET A 114 6.24 -7.82 -8.49
N PHE A 115 6.20 -9.13 -8.25
CA PHE A 115 7.38 -9.99 -8.35
C PHE A 115 7.37 -10.75 -9.67
N PHE A 116 8.31 -10.40 -10.56
CA PHE A 116 8.51 -11.15 -11.79
C PHE A 116 9.04 -12.54 -11.50
N ASP A 117 8.31 -13.56 -11.93
CA ASP A 117 8.74 -14.95 -11.82
C ASP A 117 8.96 -15.55 -13.21
N ALA A 118 10.22 -15.74 -13.57
CA ALA A 118 10.58 -16.29 -14.88
C ALA A 118 10.03 -17.70 -15.15
N ARG A 119 9.64 -18.44 -14.11
CA ARG A 119 9.05 -19.79 -14.24
C ARG A 119 7.63 -19.76 -14.81
N LEU A 120 6.98 -18.59 -14.76
CA LEU A 120 5.63 -18.37 -15.27
C LEU A 120 5.60 -17.90 -16.73
N ILE A 121 6.78 -17.82 -17.38
CA ILE A 121 6.89 -17.55 -18.80
C ILE A 121 6.49 -18.82 -19.59
N GLN A 122 5.61 -18.63 -20.57
CA GLN A 122 5.25 -19.65 -21.54
C GLN A 122 6.08 -19.41 -22.82
N PRO A 123 7.03 -20.29 -23.17
CA PRO A 123 7.82 -20.16 -24.39
C PRO A 123 6.93 -20.26 -25.65
N ALA A 124 7.27 -19.51 -26.69
CA ALA A 124 6.71 -19.76 -28.01
C ALA A 124 7.23 -21.10 -28.58
N GLU A 125 6.41 -21.79 -29.39
CA GLU A 125 6.80 -23.02 -30.07
C GLU A 125 7.83 -22.78 -31.20
#